data_f3ab69053907a686c9d9355c779085dc
#
_entry.id   f3ab69053907a686c9d9355c779085dc
#
_cell.length_a   1.000
_cell.length_b   1.000
_cell.length_c   1.000
_cell.angle_alpha   90.00
_cell.angle_beta   90.00
_cell.angle_gamma   90.00
#
_symmetry.space_group_name_H-M   'P 1'
#
loop_
_entity.id
_entity.type
_entity.pdbx_description
1 polymer ?
#
loop_
_entity_poly.entity_id
_entity_poly.type
_entity_poly.pdbx_seq_one_letter_code
_entity_poly.pdbx_strand_id
1 'polypeptide(L)'
;VLHELLAETGAGGVWWSRLYDPQSIERDKALKSSLLADGFEAQSFASHTLAEPWHLETKAGGYFKVYPPFYKAHVARGVSQPLPAPKRLTIKAVLPRSEPLDSWRLGAAMNRGAPIIARYAQIGESAALARLDQFLIGPVEDYREARDFPVAARMLEGFQPVTSE
;
A
#
# COMPACT_ATOMS: atom_id res chain seq x y z
N VAL A 1 -21.32 10.73 5.48
CA VAL A 1 -20.58 10.56 4.20
C VAL A 1 -20.73 9.13 3.68
N LEU A 2 -20.29 8.07 4.41
CA LEU A 2 -20.29 6.70 3.85
C LEU A 2 -21.71 6.16 3.64
N HIS A 3 -22.62 6.34 4.59
CA HIS A 3 -24.03 5.95 4.45
C HIS A 3 -24.74 6.70 3.31
N GLU A 4 -24.45 7.98 3.14
CA GLU A 4 -24.96 8.79 2.03
C GLU A 4 -24.47 8.23 0.69
N LEU A 5 -23.17 7.87 0.61
CA LEU A 5 -22.60 7.27 -0.59
C LEU A 5 -23.23 5.90 -0.90
N LEU A 6 -23.50 5.08 0.10
CA LEU A 6 -24.18 3.79 -0.07
C LEU A 6 -25.61 4.01 -0.60
N ALA A 7 -26.34 4.97 -0.05
CA ALA A 7 -27.69 5.32 -0.50
C ALA A 7 -27.67 5.85 -1.95
N GLU A 8 -26.74 6.74 -2.30
CA GLU A 8 -26.62 7.33 -3.64
C GLU A 8 -26.21 6.27 -4.68
N THR A 9 -25.27 5.39 -4.34
CA THR A 9 -24.79 4.36 -5.26
C THR A 9 -25.65 3.11 -5.29
N GLY A 10 -26.50 2.89 -4.25
CA GLY A 10 -27.23 1.65 -4.05
C GLY A 10 -26.29 0.46 -3.84
N ALA A 11 -25.11 0.69 -3.28
CA ALA A 11 -24.17 -0.37 -2.94
C ALA A 11 -24.67 -1.17 -1.73
N GLY A 12 -24.52 -2.50 -1.76
CA GLY A 12 -24.96 -3.39 -0.68
C GLY A 12 -23.98 -3.56 0.46
N GLY A 13 -22.74 -3.04 0.33
CA GLY A 13 -21.74 -3.21 1.36
C GLY A 13 -20.46 -2.41 1.13
N VAL A 14 -19.58 -2.48 2.13
CA VAL A 14 -18.28 -1.80 2.15
C VAL A 14 -17.19 -2.76 2.57
N TRP A 15 -16.12 -2.78 1.80
CA TRP A 15 -14.93 -3.59 2.07
C TRP A 15 -13.71 -2.69 2.10
N TRP A 16 -12.86 -2.84 3.13
CA TRP A 16 -11.68 -1.99 3.28
C TRP A 16 -10.46 -2.73 3.83
N SER A 17 -9.31 -2.11 3.66
CA SER A 17 -8.05 -2.58 4.22
C SER A 17 -7.94 -2.22 5.70
N ARG A 18 -7.63 -3.22 6.54
CA ARG A 18 -7.51 -3.04 7.99
C ARG A 18 -6.31 -2.18 8.34
N LEU A 19 -6.52 -1.23 9.23
CA LEU A 19 -5.47 -0.45 9.88
C LEU A 19 -5.27 -0.96 11.32
N TYR A 20 -4.06 -0.80 11.85
CA TYR A 20 -3.65 -1.45 13.10
C TYR A 20 -3.33 -0.46 14.22
N ASP A 21 -3.39 0.83 13.98
CA ASP A 21 -3.28 1.83 15.03
C ASP A 21 -4.57 1.90 15.88
N PRO A 22 -4.46 2.22 17.18
CA PRO A 22 -5.61 2.17 18.10
C PRO A 22 -6.79 3.03 17.66
N GLN A 23 -6.54 4.21 17.10
CA GLN A 23 -7.61 5.13 16.68
C GLN A 23 -8.36 4.57 15.49
N SER A 24 -7.64 4.03 14.50
CA SER A 24 -8.26 3.41 13.34
C SER A 24 -9.03 2.14 13.71
N ILE A 25 -8.52 1.35 14.64
CA ILE A 25 -9.23 0.15 15.13
C ILE A 25 -10.58 0.54 15.75
N GLU A 26 -10.61 1.54 16.63
CA GLU A 26 -11.87 1.97 17.27
C GLU A 26 -12.85 2.60 16.27
N ARG A 27 -12.35 3.43 15.37
CA ARG A 27 -13.15 3.99 14.26
C ARG A 27 -13.76 2.89 13.39
N ASP A 28 -12.95 1.92 12.99
CA ASP A 28 -13.38 0.86 12.07
C ASP A 28 -14.34 -0.13 12.74
N LYS A 29 -14.19 -0.38 14.04
CA LYS A 29 -15.17 -1.13 14.83
C LYS A 29 -16.53 -0.43 14.88
N ALA A 30 -16.52 0.87 15.21
CA ALA A 30 -17.75 1.66 15.27
C ALA A 30 -18.44 1.73 13.89
N LEU A 31 -17.67 1.97 12.84
CA LEU A 31 -18.17 2.00 11.47
C LEU A 31 -18.78 0.66 11.07
N LYS A 32 -18.07 -0.45 11.31
CA LYS A 32 -18.57 -1.79 11.00
C LYS A 32 -19.88 -2.11 11.72
N SER A 33 -19.94 -1.77 13.00
CA SER A 33 -21.17 -1.97 13.81
C SER A 33 -22.35 -1.17 13.25
N SER A 34 -22.13 0.09 12.89
CA SER A 34 -23.16 0.95 12.30
C SER A 34 -23.65 0.40 10.96
N LEU A 35 -22.75 0.03 10.05
CA LEU A 35 -23.12 -0.51 8.74
C LEU A 35 -23.93 -1.80 8.85
N LEU A 36 -23.51 -2.72 9.73
CA LEU A 36 -24.22 -3.98 9.97
C LEU A 36 -25.62 -3.73 10.58
N ALA A 37 -25.75 -2.77 11.49
CA ALA A 37 -27.03 -2.40 12.08
C ALA A 37 -28.00 -1.84 11.03
N ASP A 38 -27.49 -1.13 10.02
CA ASP A 38 -28.26 -0.59 8.91
C ASP A 38 -28.51 -1.59 7.77
N GLY A 39 -28.09 -2.85 7.96
CA GLY A 39 -28.32 -3.95 7.00
C GLY A 39 -27.34 -4.02 5.84
N PHE A 40 -26.23 -3.29 5.88
CA PHE A 40 -25.17 -3.36 4.87
C PHE A 40 -24.15 -4.45 5.20
N GLU A 41 -23.53 -5.02 4.18
CA GLU A 41 -22.35 -5.85 4.37
C GLU A 41 -21.14 -4.98 4.74
N ALA A 42 -20.36 -5.41 5.75
CA ALA A 42 -19.18 -4.68 6.19
C ALA A 42 -18.04 -5.63 6.57
N GLN A 43 -16.93 -5.58 5.84
CA GLN A 43 -15.79 -6.47 6.07
C GLN A 43 -14.45 -5.76 5.87
N SER A 44 -13.50 -6.05 6.77
CA SER A 44 -12.12 -5.58 6.64
C SER A 44 -11.17 -6.75 6.36
N PHE A 45 -10.15 -6.50 5.54
CA PHE A 45 -9.15 -7.48 5.11
C PHE A 45 -7.74 -7.06 5.48
N ALA A 46 -6.86 -8.03 5.68
CA ALA A 46 -5.42 -7.79 5.74
C ALA A 46 -4.91 -7.34 4.37
N SER A 47 -4.16 -6.25 4.31
CA SER A 47 -3.57 -5.77 3.05
C SER A 47 -2.25 -5.02 3.22
N HIS A 48 -1.97 -4.45 4.39
CA HIS A 48 -0.78 -3.62 4.62
C HIS A 48 0.38 -4.37 5.25
N THR A 49 0.14 -5.60 5.72
CA THR A 49 1.15 -6.39 6.43
C THR A 49 1.29 -7.77 5.79
N LEU A 50 2.51 -8.28 5.70
CA LEU A 50 2.78 -9.65 5.24
C LEU A 50 2.22 -10.70 6.21
N ALA A 51 2.08 -10.35 7.49
CA ALA A 51 1.40 -11.12 8.51
C ALA A 51 0.71 -10.17 9.48
N GLU A 52 -0.52 -10.47 9.87
CA GLU A 52 -1.22 -9.67 10.87
C GLU A 52 -0.56 -9.84 12.26
N PRO A 53 -0.56 -8.80 13.11
CA PRO A 53 0.17 -8.82 14.38
C PRO A 53 -0.13 -10.03 15.28
N TRP A 54 -1.38 -10.47 15.33
CA TRP A 54 -1.82 -11.63 16.11
C TRP A 54 -1.45 -12.99 15.52
N HIS A 55 -0.88 -13.03 14.33
CA HIS A 55 -0.36 -14.26 13.73
C HIS A 55 1.12 -14.50 14.04
N LEU A 56 1.80 -13.55 14.68
CA LEU A 56 3.22 -13.60 15.03
C LEU A 56 3.41 -13.32 16.52
N GLU A 57 3.03 -14.31 17.33
CA GLU A 57 3.19 -14.24 18.78
C GLU A 57 4.31 -15.15 19.27
N THR A 58 4.85 -14.82 20.45
CA THR A 58 5.83 -15.68 21.13
C THR A 58 5.13 -16.94 21.67
N LYS A 59 5.89 -17.99 21.97
CA LYS A 59 5.34 -19.23 22.58
C LYS A 59 4.64 -18.98 23.94
N ALA A 60 5.01 -17.93 24.63
CA ALA A 60 4.42 -17.51 25.89
C ALA A 60 3.24 -16.54 25.69
N GLY A 61 2.86 -16.25 24.47
CA GLY A 61 1.91 -15.19 24.09
C GLY A 61 2.56 -13.81 23.98
N GLY A 62 1.87 -12.90 23.29
CA GLY A 62 2.32 -11.52 23.08
C GLY A 62 3.38 -11.37 22.00
N TYR A 63 3.84 -10.13 21.82
CA TYR A 63 4.70 -9.73 20.72
C TYR A 63 6.18 -10.00 20.95
N PHE A 64 6.93 -10.13 19.85
CA PHE A 64 8.39 -10.22 19.87
C PHE A 64 9.02 -8.85 20.18
N LYS A 65 9.91 -8.80 21.17
CA LYS A 65 10.66 -7.58 21.55
C LYS A 65 11.98 -7.42 20.79
N VAL A 66 12.44 -8.46 20.11
CA VAL A 66 13.74 -8.52 19.42
C VAL A 66 13.56 -9.04 18.01
N TYR A 67 14.24 -8.40 17.04
CA TYR A 67 14.08 -8.68 15.62
C TYR A 67 14.44 -10.12 15.19
N PRO A 68 15.58 -10.72 15.58
CA PRO A 68 15.96 -12.04 15.06
C PRO A 68 14.92 -13.15 15.32
N PRO A 69 14.36 -13.33 16.54
CA PRO A 69 13.33 -14.33 16.74
C PRO A 69 12.02 -13.98 16.02
N PHE A 70 11.65 -12.69 15.89
CA PHE A 70 10.53 -12.26 15.08
C PHE A 70 10.71 -12.66 13.61
N TYR A 71 11.84 -12.32 13.02
CA TYR A 71 12.16 -12.66 11.62
C TYR A 71 12.13 -14.18 11.39
N LYS A 72 12.73 -14.97 12.27
CA LYS A 72 12.71 -16.43 12.20
C LYS A 72 11.28 -16.99 12.22
N ALA A 73 10.43 -16.47 13.09
CA ALA A 73 9.03 -16.87 13.16
C ALA A 73 8.26 -16.46 11.90
N HIS A 74 8.52 -15.27 11.37
CA HIS A 74 7.91 -14.78 10.14
C HIS A 74 8.30 -15.64 8.92
N VAL A 75 9.58 -15.95 8.76
CA VAL A 75 10.08 -16.82 7.68
C VAL A 75 9.48 -18.23 7.79
N ALA A 76 9.43 -18.79 9.00
CA ALA A 76 8.84 -20.12 9.23
C ALA A 76 7.34 -20.18 8.90
N ARG A 77 6.61 -19.07 9.12
CA ARG A 77 5.20 -18.95 8.77
C ARG A 77 4.99 -18.88 7.24
N GLY A 78 5.92 -18.28 6.54
CA GLY A 78 5.81 -17.97 5.12
C GLY A 78 4.85 -16.79 4.82
N VAL A 79 4.81 -16.40 3.57
CA VAL A 79 3.95 -15.32 3.05
C VAL A 79 3.00 -15.90 2.02
N SER A 80 1.74 -15.52 2.11
CA SER A 80 0.72 -15.92 1.13
C SER A 80 1.04 -15.31 -0.24
N GLN A 81 0.75 -16.05 -1.30
CA GLN A 81 0.87 -15.51 -2.65
C GLN A 81 -0.12 -14.36 -2.86
N PRO A 82 0.27 -13.31 -3.60
CA PRO A 82 -0.64 -12.25 -3.99
C PRO A 82 -1.84 -12.79 -4.75
N LEU A 83 -3.01 -12.21 -4.53
CA LEU A 83 -4.17 -12.53 -5.34
C LEU A 83 -3.97 -11.99 -6.76
N PRO A 84 -4.40 -12.72 -7.79
CA PRO A 84 -4.33 -12.24 -9.16
C PRO A 84 -5.22 -11.00 -9.33
N ALA A 85 -4.77 -10.06 -10.16
CA ALA A 85 -5.58 -8.90 -10.52
C ALA A 85 -6.90 -9.35 -11.18
N PRO A 86 -8.04 -8.73 -10.85
CA PRO A 86 -9.30 -9.08 -11.47
C PRO A 86 -9.27 -8.76 -12.96
N LYS A 87 -9.64 -9.72 -13.80
CA LYS A 87 -9.65 -9.56 -15.26
C LYS A 87 -10.70 -8.57 -15.75
N ARG A 88 -11.77 -8.39 -14.99
CA ARG A 88 -12.89 -7.50 -15.34
C ARG A 88 -13.53 -6.98 -14.05
N LEU A 89 -13.77 -5.68 -14.04
CA LEU A 89 -14.57 -5.01 -13.02
C LEU A 89 -15.85 -4.47 -13.68
N THR A 90 -16.99 -4.72 -13.06
CA THR A 90 -18.26 -4.10 -13.49
C THR A 90 -18.47 -2.87 -12.63
N ILE A 91 -18.34 -1.70 -13.25
CA ILE A 91 -18.55 -0.41 -12.60
C ILE A 91 -19.90 0.13 -13.05
N LYS A 92 -20.65 0.78 -12.14
CA LYS A 92 -21.88 1.46 -12.50
C LYS A 92 -21.60 2.55 -13.55
N ALA A 93 -22.53 2.70 -14.51
CA ALA A 93 -22.41 3.69 -15.57
C ALA A 93 -22.47 5.13 -15.03
N VAL A 94 -23.19 5.35 -13.93
CA VAL A 94 -23.31 6.65 -13.27
C VAL A 94 -22.57 6.57 -11.93
N LEU A 95 -21.52 7.35 -11.81
CA LEU A 95 -20.76 7.52 -10.57
C LEU A 95 -21.31 8.72 -9.78
N PRO A 96 -21.20 8.70 -8.44
CA PRO A 96 -21.56 9.83 -7.61
C PRO A 96 -20.70 11.05 -7.95
N ARG A 97 -21.22 12.23 -7.63
CA ARG A 97 -20.48 13.48 -7.79
C ARG A 97 -19.20 13.43 -6.96
N SER A 98 -18.10 13.77 -7.57
CA SER A 98 -16.77 13.78 -6.94
C SER A 98 -16.10 15.14 -7.10
N GLU A 99 -15.21 15.49 -6.20
CA GLU A 99 -14.34 16.64 -6.33
C GLU A 99 -13.20 16.35 -7.32
N PRO A 100 -12.77 17.34 -8.12
CA PRO A 100 -11.58 17.19 -8.94
C PRO A 100 -10.33 16.98 -8.05
N LEU A 101 -9.54 15.97 -8.34
CA LEU A 101 -8.34 15.64 -7.55
C LEU A 101 -7.37 16.83 -7.45
N ASP A 102 -7.22 17.61 -8.51
CA ASP A 102 -6.34 18.79 -8.55
C ASP A 102 -6.74 19.88 -7.53
N SER A 103 -8.05 19.96 -7.18
CA SER A 103 -8.52 20.91 -6.18
C SER A 103 -7.96 20.65 -4.78
N TRP A 104 -7.54 19.42 -4.50
CA TRP A 104 -6.98 19.02 -3.20
C TRP A 104 -5.55 19.49 -3.00
N ARG A 105 -4.85 19.85 -4.07
CA ARG A 105 -3.48 20.38 -4.04
C ARG A 105 -2.53 19.55 -3.16
N LEU A 106 -2.61 18.23 -3.23
CA LEU A 106 -1.87 17.30 -2.35
C LEU A 106 -0.34 17.49 -2.39
N GLY A 107 0.18 17.92 -3.52
CA GLY A 107 1.61 18.22 -3.69
C GLY A 107 2.05 19.64 -3.30
N ALA A 108 1.13 20.52 -2.86
CA ALA A 108 1.44 21.95 -2.67
C ALA A 108 2.53 22.19 -1.60
N ALA A 109 2.58 21.35 -0.56
CA ALA A 109 3.58 21.45 0.51
C ALA A 109 5.01 21.15 0.02
N MET A 110 5.18 20.39 -1.06
CA MET A 110 6.50 20.10 -1.63
C MET A 110 7.10 21.29 -2.40
N ASN A 111 6.27 22.29 -2.72
CA ASN A 111 6.70 23.54 -3.36
C ASN A 111 7.60 23.27 -4.59
N ARG A 112 8.80 23.88 -4.63
CA ARG A 112 9.77 23.67 -5.71
C ARG A 112 10.32 22.24 -5.80
N GLY A 113 10.19 21.45 -4.76
CA GLY A 113 10.68 20.06 -4.73
C GLY A 113 9.91 19.13 -5.67
N ALA A 114 8.61 19.33 -5.82
CA ALA A 114 7.77 18.48 -6.67
C ALA A 114 8.25 18.41 -8.14
N PRO A 115 8.49 19.52 -8.85
CA PRO A 115 8.98 19.47 -10.24
C PRO A 115 10.41 18.94 -10.37
N ILE A 116 11.23 19.05 -9.32
CA ILE A 116 12.57 18.46 -9.31
C ILE A 116 12.48 16.95 -9.23
N ILE A 117 11.70 16.43 -8.28
CA ILE A 117 11.51 14.99 -8.07
C ILE A 117 10.79 14.34 -9.25
N ALA A 118 9.80 15.01 -9.84
CA ALA A 118 9.03 14.48 -10.97
C ALA A 118 9.91 14.11 -12.19
N ARG A 119 11.07 14.72 -12.32
CA ARG A 119 12.03 14.38 -13.40
C ARG A 119 12.68 13.00 -13.21
N TYR A 120 12.67 12.50 -12.01
CA TYR A 120 13.38 11.28 -11.63
C TYR A 120 12.45 10.18 -11.12
N ALA A 121 11.25 10.53 -10.63
CA ALA A 121 10.31 9.60 -10.05
C ALA A 121 9.31 9.12 -11.10
N GLN A 122 9.31 7.85 -11.36
CA GLN A 122 8.23 7.15 -12.07
C GLN A 122 7.29 6.58 -11.02
N ILE A 123 6.02 7.00 -11.05
CA ILE A 123 5.04 6.68 -10.03
C ILE A 123 4.17 5.52 -10.49
N GLY A 124 3.86 4.60 -9.58
CA GLY A 124 2.94 3.51 -9.78
C GLY A 124 3.57 2.13 -9.67
N GLU A 125 2.75 1.12 -9.46
CA GLU A 125 3.16 -0.27 -9.27
C GLU A 125 3.91 -0.82 -10.49
N SER A 126 3.44 -0.54 -11.70
CA SER A 126 4.10 -0.99 -12.93
C SER A 126 5.52 -0.44 -13.06
N ALA A 127 5.73 0.83 -12.70
CA ALA A 127 7.06 1.44 -12.69
C ALA A 127 7.97 0.82 -11.62
N ALA A 128 7.42 0.55 -10.43
CA ALA A 128 8.15 -0.10 -9.36
C ALA A 128 8.58 -1.53 -9.72
N LEU A 129 7.70 -2.31 -10.35
CA LEU A 129 8.00 -3.66 -10.81
C LEU A 129 9.05 -3.66 -11.93
N ALA A 130 8.91 -2.79 -12.93
CA ALA A 130 9.90 -2.66 -13.99
C ALA A 130 11.30 -2.29 -13.44
N ARG A 131 11.34 -1.45 -12.41
CA ARG A 131 12.58 -1.09 -11.73
C ARG A 131 13.16 -2.23 -10.91
N LEU A 132 12.32 -3.01 -10.25
CA LEU A 132 12.74 -4.22 -9.55
C LEU A 132 13.37 -5.21 -10.53
N ASP A 133 12.74 -5.44 -11.67
CA ASP A 133 13.27 -6.33 -12.71
C ASP A 133 14.65 -5.86 -13.21
N GLN A 134 14.80 -4.57 -13.49
CA GLN A 134 16.09 -3.98 -13.87
C GLN A 134 17.16 -4.17 -12.79
N PHE A 135 16.81 -4.02 -11.52
CA PHE A 135 17.72 -4.22 -10.40
C PHE A 135 18.16 -5.70 -10.29
N LEU A 136 17.26 -6.63 -10.48
CA LEU A 136 17.53 -8.08 -10.37
C LEU A 136 18.38 -8.64 -11.51
N ILE A 137 18.41 -8.00 -12.70
CA ILE A 137 19.18 -8.47 -13.86
C ILE A 137 20.70 -8.32 -13.68
N GLY A 138 21.16 -7.36 -12.88
CA GLY A 138 22.60 -7.12 -12.70
C GLY A 138 22.98 -6.39 -11.42
N PRO A 139 22.44 -5.20 -11.15
CA PRO A 139 22.86 -4.37 -10.02
C PRO A 139 22.76 -5.03 -8.64
N VAL A 140 21.92 -6.02 -8.46
CA VAL A 140 21.78 -6.78 -7.20
C VAL A 140 23.07 -7.51 -6.80
N GLU A 141 23.87 -7.94 -7.75
CA GLU A 141 25.12 -8.68 -7.50
C GLU A 141 26.15 -7.81 -6.78
N ASP A 142 26.24 -6.53 -7.19
CA ASP A 142 27.19 -5.56 -6.62
C ASP A 142 26.58 -4.71 -5.49
N TYR A 143 25.31 -4.92 -5.17
CA TYR A 143 24.57 -4.05 -4.24
C TYR A 143 25.26 -3.91 -2.88
N ARG A 144 25.83 -4.99 -2.34
CA ARG A 144 26.45 -5.00 -1.02
C ARG A 144 27.64 -4.05 -0.94
N GLU A 145 28.44 -3.98 -2.01
CA GLU A 145 29.69 -3.21 -2.07
C GLU A 145 29.43 -1.79 -2.63
N ALA A 146 28.49 -1.66 -3.53
CA ALA A 146 28.25 -0.42 -4.26
C ALA A 146 27.21 0.51 -3.62
N ARG A 147 26.33 0.03 -2.76
CA ARG A 147 25.22 0.81 -2.17
C ARG A 147 25.68 2.06 -1.39
N ASP A 148 26.87 2.02 -0.82
CA ASP A 148 27.40 3.12 -0.02
C ASP A 148 28.10 4.22 -0.86
N PHE A 149 28.21 4.01 -2.18
CA PHE A 149 28.81 4.96 -3.11
C PHE A 149 27.71 5.69 -3.89
N PRO A 150 27.57 7.02 -3.76
CA PRO A 150 26.44 7.77 -4.36
C PRO A 150 26.31 7.63 -5.89
N VAL A 151 27.43 7.48 -6.59
CA VAL A 151 27.41 7.33 -8.06
C VAL A 151 26.98 5.91 -8.45
N ALA A 152 27.50 4.90 -7.77
CA ALA A 152 27.12 3.51 -7.98
C ALA A 152 25.69 3.23 -7.51
N ALA A 153 25.27 3.81 -6.38
CA ALA A 153 23.90 3.72 -5.90
C ALA A 153 22.88 4.26 -6.94
N ARG A 154 23.19 5.34 -7.66
CA ARG A 154 22.34 5.83 -8.76
C ARG A 154 22.22 4.82 -9.90
N MET A 155 23.27 4.14 -10.28
CA MET A 155 23.23 3.07 -11.29
C MET A 155 22.49 1.84 -10.78
N LEU A 156 22.75 1.44 -9.53
CA LEU A 156 22.08 0.32 -8.87
C LEU A 156 20.58 0.57 -8.68
N GLU A 157 20.21 1.83 -8.44
CA GLU A 157 18.83 2.23 -8.32
C GLU A 157 18.14 2.48 -9.68
N GLY A 158 18.85 2.34 -10.80
CA GLY A 158 18.29 2.57 -12.13
C GLY A 158 17.80 4.01 -12.36
N PHE A 159 18.42 4.99 -11.69
CA PHE A 159 18.11 6.40 -11.83
C PHE A 159 18.68 6.90 -13.18
N GLN A 160 17.95 6.66 -14.24
CA GLN A 160 18.19 7.37 -15.50
C GLN A 160 17.46 8.70 -15.43
N PRO A 161 18.14 9.84 -15.62
CA PRO A 161 17.44 11.10 -15.82
C PRO A 161 16.57 10.93 -17.08
N VAL A 162 15.31 11.33 -16.98
CA VAL A 162 14.44 11.45 -18.16
C VAL A 162 15.13 12.49 -19.06
N THR A 163 15.81 12.03 -20.10
CA THR A 163 16.34 12.92 -21.13
C THR A 163 15.13 13.56 -21.83
N SER A 164 14.93 14.84 -21.57
CA SER A 164 14.03 15.67 -22.38
C SER A 164 14.67 15.83 -23.77
N GLU A 165 14.09 15.18 -24.78
CA GLU A 165 14.15 15.68 -26.14
C GLU A 165 13.26 16.90 -26.30
#